data_ec907610badfdb8e58a11e6200740ad0
#
_entry.id   ec907610badfdb8e58a11e6200740ad0
#
_cell.length_a   1.000
_cell.length_b   1.000
_cell.length_c   1.000
_cell.angle_alpha   90.00
_cell.angle_beta   90.00
_cell.angle_gamma   90.00
#
_symmetry.space_group_name_H-M   'P 1'
#
loop_
_entity.id
_entity.type
_entity.pdbx_description
1 polymer ?
#
loop_
_entity_poly.entity_id
_entity_poly.type
_entity_poly.pdbx_seq_one_letter_code
_entity_poly.pdbx_strand_id
1 'polypeptide(L)'
;MAVAPYITGMPGSRATHAPRQRVFQPRPHLLNSHVVYPAGLAIAVVAYLLGSIPTGYLLYRIFRRQDIRSFGSGNIGATNVLRAGGTGLGIATFLLDVLKGCAAVWLGGYLASLWMPAVPLRTAEAFAALCAVLGHMFPIWLKFRGGKGVATGFGVFLVVSPWAALSAIGVFAVVLAVSRYVSVSSIAAAFSFPIFAWFLVTGSRPQFFFIAGALVSLLIIVKHHTNIRRLIDGTEVRIGAHKLA
;
A
#
# COMPACT_ATOMS: atom_id res chain seq x y z
N MET A 1 -74.82 23.94 -46.84
CA MET A 1 -73.73 24.21 -47.73
C MET A 1 -72.47 24.30 -46.83
N ALA A 2 -71.68 23.26 -46.72
CA ALA A 2 -70.33 23.31 -46.28
C ALA A 2 -69.69 21.93 -46.54
N VAL A 3 -68.65 21.89 -47.36
CA VAL A 3 -67.96 20.77 -47.90
C VAL A 3 -66.88 20.37 -46.91
N ALA A 4 -66.80 19.07 -46.58
CA ALA A 4 -65.66 18.52 -45.82
C ALA A 4 -64.49 18.17 -46.77
N PRO A 5 -63.21 18.40 -46.37
CA PRO A 5 -62.10 17.83 -47.08
C PRO A 5 -61.56 16.55 -46.38
N TYR A 6 -61.29 15.58 -47.19
CA TYR A 6 -60.54 14.34 -46.96
C TYR A 6 -59.17 14.59 -46.35
N ILE A 7 -58.82 13.82 -45.32
CA ILE A 7 -57.43 13.69 -44.86
C ILE A 7 -56.92 12.32 -45.21
N THR A 8 -55.97 12.28 -46.14
CA THR A 8 -55.23 11.13 -46.61
C THR A 8 -54.31 10.60 -45.51
N GLY A 9 -54.33 9.28 -45.32
CA GLY A 9 -53.51 8.57 -44.36
C GLY A 9 -51.99 8.67 -44.64
N MET A 10 -51.22 8.92 -43.59
CA MET A 10 -49.76 8.75 -43.65
C MET A 10 -49.35 7.31 -43.45
N PRO A 11 -48.38 6.78 -44.21
CA PRO A 11 -47.87 5.41 -44.07
C PRO A 11 -47.03 5.33 -42.78
N GLY A 12 -47.24 4.23 -42.05
CA GLY A 12 -46.58 3.90 -40.79
C GLY A 12 -45.06 3.93 -40.90
N SER A 13 -44.43 4.61 -39.96
CA SER A 13 -42.99 4.55 -39.74
C SER A 13 -42.59 3.16 -39.22
N ARG A 14 -41.91 2.40 -40.07
CA ARG A 14 -41.24 1.18 -39.65
C ARG A 14 -40.17 1.55 -38.62
N ALA A 15 -40.43 1.21 -37.37
CA ALA A 15 -39.39 1.26 -36.34
C ALA A 15 -38.28 0.29 -36.74
N THR A 16 -37.15 0.82 -37.18
CA THR A 16 -35.91 0.08 -37.39
C THR A 16 -35.40 -0.38 -36.04
N HIS A 17 -35.59 -1.66 -35.73
CA HIS A 17 -34.95 -2.29 -34.58
C HIS A 17 -33.41 -2.21 -34.78
N ALA A 18 -32.75 -1.26 -34.17
CA ALA A 18 -31.31 -1.28 -34.06
C ALA A 18 -30.89 -2.57 -33.33
N PRO A 19 -29.90 -3.31 -33.83
CA PRO A 19 -29.47 -4.54 -33.18
C PRO A 19 -28.93 -4.17 -31.76
N ARG A 20 -29.56 -4.73 -30.73
CA ARG A 20 -29.03 -4.61 -29.34
C ARG A 20 -27.62 -5.19 -29.36
N GLN A 21 -26.64 -4.34 -29.28
CA GLN A 21 -25.25 -4.75 -28.97
C GLN A 21 -25.33 -5.55 -27.68
N ARG A 22 -25.11 -6.87 -27.78
CA ARG A 22 -24.88 -7.69 -26.58
C ARG A 22 -23.61 -7.20 -25.94
N VAL A 23 -23.73 -6.38 -24.88
CA VAL A 23 -22.63 -6.10 -24.00
C VAL A 23 -22.21 -7.46 -23.44
N PHE A 24 -21.00 -7.89 -23.81
CA PHE A 24 -20.40 -9.11 -23.28
C PHE A 24 -20.21 -8.90 -21.78
N GLN A 25 -21.15 -9.40 -20.98
CA GLN A 25 -20.97 -9.51 -19.54
C GLN A 25 -20.19 -10.81 -19.29
N PRO A 26 -18.95 -10.75 -18.84
CA PRO A 26 -18.22 -11.95 -18.45
C PRO A 26 -19.02 -12.64 -17.35
N ARG A 27 -19.39 -13.90 -17.59
CA ARG A 27 -20.13 -14.72 -16.62
C ARG A 27 -19.28 -14.88 -15.37
N PRO A 28 -19.75 -14.54 -14.15
CA PRO A 28 -18.96 -14.60 -12.91
C PRO A 28 -18.53 -16.02 -12.49
N HIS A 29 -19.00 -17.06 -13.19
CA HIS A 29 -18.71 -18.47 -12.88
C HIS A 29 -17.43 -19.03 -13.53
N LEU A 30 -16.64 -18.21 -14.22
CA LEU A 30 -15.43 -18.69 -14.92
C LEU A 30 -14.12 -18.29 -14.25
N LEU A 31 -14.13 -18.01 -12.94
CA LEU A 31 -12.89 -18.06 -12.15
C LEU A 31 -12.54 -19.55 -12.00
N ASN A 32 -11.75 -20.07 -12.95
CA ASN A 32 -11.23 -21.42 -12.84
C ASN A 32 -10.35 -21.49 -11.59
N SER A 33 -10.88 -22.07 -10.51
CA SER A 33 -10.20 -22.14 -9.21
C SER A 33 -8.80 -22.76 -9.32
N HIS A 34 -8.63 -23.72 -10.24
CA HIS A 34 -7.34 -24.36 -10.52
C HIS A 34 -6.27 -23.41 -11.05
N VAL A 35 -6.62 -22.22 -11.57
CA VAL A 35 -5.67 -21.20 -12.03
C VAL A 35 -5.56 -20.06 -11.00
N VAL A 36 -6.68 -19.64 -10.43
CA VAL A 36 -6.73 -18.47 -9.53
C VAL A 36 -5.95 -18.72 -8.23
N TYR A 37 -6.10 -19.90 -7.61
CA TYR A 37 -5.40 -20.16 -6.36
C TYR A 37 -3.86 -20.26 -6.51
N PRO A 38 -3.31 -21.02 -7.48
CA PRO A 38 -1.86 -21.06 -7.70
C PRO A 38 -1.28 -19.69 -8.10
N ALA A 39 -1.97 -18.92 -8.94
CA ALA A 39 -1.55 -17.58 -9.34
C ALA A 39 -1.56 -16.60 -8.15
N GLY A 40 -2.62 -16.61 -7.34
CA GLY A 40 -2.71 -15.82 -6.13
C GLY A 40 -1.59 -16.15 -5.14
N LEU A 41 -1.28 -17.45 -4.95
CA LEU A 41 -0.16 -17.89 -4.11
C LEU A 41 1.18 -17.39 -4.65
N ALA A 42 1.42 -17.49 -5.96
CA ALA A 42 2.64 -17.00 -6.59
C ALA A 42 2.80 -15.49 -6.39
N ILE A 43 1.74 -14.70 -6.57
CA ILE A 43 1.75 -13.25 -6.30
C ILE A 43 2.05 -12.97 -4.82
N ALA A 44 1.44 -13.70 -3.90
CA ALA A 44 1.71 -13.56 -2.47
C ALA A 44 3.18 -13.82 -2.13
N VAL A 45 3.74 -14.91 -2.65
CA VAL A 45 5.15 -15.28 -2.42
C VAL A 45 6.09 -14.23 -3.00
N VAL A 46 5.87 -13.78 -4.25
CA VAL A 46 6.72 -12.77 -4.89
C VAL A 46 6.65 -11.45 -4.12
N ALA A 47 5.46 -10.96 -3.81
CA ALA A 47 5.29 -9.71 -3.07
C ALA A 47 5.87 -9.78 -1.65
N TYR A 48 5.66 -10.90 -0.95
CA TYR A 48 6.25 -11.14 0.37
C TYR A 48 7.78 -11.18 0.31
N LEU A 49 8.38 -11.88 -0.64
CA LEU A 49 9.84 -11.99 -0.77
C LEU A 49 10.47 -10.63 -1.10
N LEU A 50 9.89 -9.85 -2.02
CA LEU A 50 10.32 -8.48 -2.29
C LEU A 50 10.24 -7.60 -1.04
N GLY A 51 9.11 -7.65 -0.34
CA GLY A 51 8.94 -6.95 0.93
C GLY A 51 9.94 -7.38 1.99
N SER A 52 10.30 -8.67 2.02
CA SER A 52 11.23 -9.29 2.98
C SER A 52 12.68 -8.86 2.82
N ILE A 53 13.07 -8.23 1.70
CA ILE A 53 14.44 -7.72 1.52
C ILE A 53 14.76 -6.73 2.66
N PRO A 54 15.70 -7.05 3.56
CA PRO A 54 15.96 -6.25 4.75
C PRO A 54 16.96 -5.14 4.44
N THR A 55 16.55 -4.14 3.66
CA THR A 55 17.37 -3.08 3.07
C THR A 55 18.27 -2.37 4.08
N GLY A 56 17.69 -1.92 5.20
CA GLY A 56 18.49 -1.23 6.23
C GLY A 56 19.50 -2.13 6.93
N TYR A 57 19.16 -3.40 7.16
CA TYR A 57 20.13 -4.38 7.68
C TYR A 57 21.28 -4.60 6.69
N LEU A 58 20.95 -4.81 5.42
CA LEU A 58 21.96 -5.06 4.36
C LEU A 58 22.87 -3.85 4.17
N LEU A 59 22.32 -2.65 4.02
CA LEU A 59 23.10 -1.43 3.88
C LEU A 59 24.03 -1.21 5.08
N TYR A 60 23.49 -1.36 6.29
CA TYR A 60 24.29 -1.17 7.49
C TYR A 60 25.40 -2.23 7.61
N ARG A 61 25.10 -3.50 7.29
CA ARG A 61 26.06 -4.59 7.27
C ARG A 61 27.19 -4.41 6.25
N ILE A 62 26.85 -3.91 5.06
CA ILE A 62 27.84 -3.66 3.98
C ILE A 62 28.75 -2.49 4.34
N PHE A 63 28.18 -1.35 4.73
CA PHE A 63 28.97 -0.10 4.91
C PHE A 63 29.57 0.07 6.30
N ARG A 64 28.98 -0.52 7.35
CA ARG A 64 29.45 -0.42 8.73
C ARG A 64 30.03 -1.71 9.27
N ARG A 65 29.88 -2.83 8.55
CA ARG A 65 30.33 -4.18 8.94
C ARG A 65 29.78 -4.64 10.28
N GLN A 66 28.66 -4.11 10.72
CA GLN A 66 28.02 -4.34 12.02
C GLN A 66 26.55 -4.69 11.84
N ASP A 67 25.91 -5.20 12.88
CA ASP A 67 24.48 -5.52 12.89
C ASP A 67 23.70 -4.31 13.47
N ILE A 68 22.86 -3.68 12.64
CA ILE A 68 22.02 -2.52 13.05
C ILE A 68 21.11 -2.85 14.26
N ARG A 69 20.77 -4.12 14.46
CA ARG A 69 19.91 -4.55 15.57
C ARG A 69 20.59 -4.44 16.94
N SER A 70 21.90 -4.29 16.99
CA SER A 70 22.68 -4.01 18.20
C SER A 70 22.70 -2.52 18.57
N PHE A 71 22.10 -1.64 17.75
CA PHE A 71 22.17 -0.20 17.96
C PHE A 71 20.78 0.43 18.12
N GLY A 72 20.74 1.49 18.92
CA GLY A 72 19.57 2.34 19.10
C GLY A 72 18.32 1.56 19.51
N SER A 73 17.27 1.56 18.67
CA SER A 73 16.02 0.85 18.93
C SER A 73 16.04 -0.65 18.57
N GLY A 74 17.15 -1.17 18.03
CA GLY A 74 17.24 -2.52 17.51
C GLY A 74 16.44 -2.78 16.23
N ASN A 75 15.81 -1.74 15.65
CA ASN A 75 14.99 -1.87 14.46
C ASN A 75 15.83 -1.73 13.19
N ILE A 76 15.46 -2.47 12.12
CA ILE A 76 16.15 -2.40 10.81
C ILE A 76 15.72 -1.23 9.93
N GLY A 77 14.71 -0.43 10.34
CA GLY A 77 14.13 0.63 9.52
C GLY A 77 14.98 1.91 9.47
N ALA A 78 14.68 2.75 8.48
CA ALA A 78 15.42 3.96 8.11
C ALA A 78 15.75 4.88 9.30
N THR A 79 14.83 5.10 10.24
CA THR A 79 15.04 5.98 11.41
C THR A 79 16.14 5.47 12.32
N ASN A 80 16.25 4.14 12.55
CA ASN A 80 17.31 3.57 13.35
C ASN A 80 18.65 3.62 12.60
N VAL A 81 18.63 3.31 11.30
CA VAL A 81 19.81 3.38 10.42
C VAL A 81 20.35 4.81 10.35
N LEU A 82 19.47 5.82 10.26
CA LEU A 82 19.85 7.24 10.27
C LEU A 82 20.57 7.61 11.57
N ARG A 83 20.06 7.16 12.72
CA ARG A 83 20.65 7.45 14.04
C ARG A 83 22.00 6.76 14.26
N ALA A 84 22.16 5.54 13.78
CA ALA A 84 23.37 4.74 13.98
C ALA A 84 24.38 4.86 12.85
N GLY A 85 23.91 4.96 11.60
CA GLY A 85 24.71 4.91 10.38
C GLY A 85 24.94 6.26 9.69
N GLY A 86 24.21 7.29 10.11
CA GLY A 86 24.25 8.62 9.49
C GLY A 86 23.17 8.83 8.43
N THR A 87 23.04 10.08 8.00
CA THR A 87 21.94 10.56 7.15
C THR A 87 21.87 9.84 5.81
N GLY A 88 23.01 9.62 5.14
CA GLY A 88 23.05 8.96 3.81
C GLY A 88 22.48 7.54 3.85
N LEU A 89 22.91 6.71 4.81
CA LEU A 89 22.39 5.35 4.95
C LEU A 89 20.91 5.32 5.37
N GLY A 90 20.49 6.27 6.21
CA GLY A 90 19.08 6.39 6.59
C GLY A 90 18.18 6.72 5.41
N ILE A 91 18.58 7.69 4.57
CA ILE A 91 17.85 8.09 3.36
C ILE A 91 17.83 6.91 2.36
N ALA A 92 18.98 6.28 2.10
CA ALA A 92 19.06 5.14 1.20
C ALA A 92 18.15 3.99 1.65
N THR A 93 18.12 3.69 2.97
CA THR A 93 17.22 2.69 3.54
C THR A 93 15.75 3.07 3.29
N PHE A 94 15.37 4.33 3.53
CA PHE A 94 14.01 4.81 3.31
C PHE A 94 13.60 4.64 1.84
N LEU A 95 14.42 5.11 0.90
CA LEU A 95 14.14 5.05 -0.52
C LEU A 95 14.02 3.61 -1.02
N LEU A 96 14.93 2.72 -0.62
CA LEU A 96 14.87 1.31 -1.01
C LEU A 96 13.68 0.59 -0.39
N ASP A 97 13.28 0.91 0.83
CA ASP A 97 12.08 0.37 1.46
C ASP A 97 10.80 0.85 0.76
N VAL A 98 10.75 2.10 0.27
CA VAL A 98 9.66 2.62 -0.57
C VAL A 98 9.64 1.89 -1.92
N LEU A 99 10.79 1.82 -2.59
CA LEU A 99 10.92 1.21 -3.93
C LEU A 99 10.52 -0.27 -3.93
N LYS A 100 10.92 -1.05 -2.92
CA LYS A 100 10.52 -2.46 -2.84
C LYS A 100 9.01 -2.62 -2.65
N GLY A 101 8.37 -1.69 -1.90
CA GLY A 101 6.91 -1.64 -1.75
C GLY A 101 6.21 -1.35 -3.07
N CYS A 102 6.67 -0.33 -3.80
CA CYS A 102 6.17 0.01 -5.13
C CYS A 102 6.34 -1.17 -6.11
N ALA A 103 7.53 -1.75 -6.15
CA ALA A 103 7.86 -2.87 -7.04
C ALA A 103 6.99 -4.11 -6.77
N ALA A 104 6.74 -4.43 -5.49
CA ALA A 104 5.93 -5.57 -5.10
C ALA A 104 4.47 -5.42 -5.57
N VAL A 105 3.89 -4.23 -5.41
CA VAL A 105 2.50 -3.96 -5.85
C VAL A 105 2.41 -3.92 -7.36
N TRP A 106 3.33 -3.21 -8.02
CA TRP A 106 3.34 -3.12 -9.48
C TRP A 106 3.50 -4.50 -10.12
N LEU A 107 4.46 -5.30 -9.66
CA LEU A 107 4.68 -6.65 -10.17
C LEU A 107 3.50 -7.57 -9.85
N GLY A 108 2.92 -7.47 -8.64
CA GLY A 108 1.73 -8.24 -8.26
C GLY A 108 0.53 -7.93 -9.14
N GLY A 109 0.27 -6.65 -9.43
CA GLY A 109 -0.77 -6.21 -10.37
C GLY A 109 -0.52 -6.68 -11.80
N TYR A 110 0.73 -6.59 -12.27
CA TYR A 110 1.14 -7.08 -13.60
C TYR A 110 0.92 -8.59 -13.74
N LEU A 111 1.39 -9.39 -12.80
CA LEU A 111 1.18 -10.85 -12.80
C LEU A 111 -0.31 -11.20 -12.72
N ALA A 112 -1.09 -10.47 -11.93
CA ALA A 112 -2.53 -10.68 -11.86
C ALA A 112 -3.21 -10.37 -13.20
N SER A 113 -2.81 -9.35 -13.93
CA SER A 113 -3.36 -9.04 -15.25
C SER A 113 -3.10 -10.13 -16.27
N LEU A 114 -2.01 -10.87 -16.14
CA LEU A 114 -1.65 -11.99 -17.02
C LEU A 114 -2.37 -13.30 -16.63
N TRP A 115 -2.43 -13.60 -15.34
CA TRP A 115 -2.88 -14.93 -14.86
C TRP A 115 -4.29 -14.93 -14.31
N MET A 116 -4.80 -13.78 -13.89
CA MET A 116 -6.13 -13.64 -13.27
C MET A 116 -6.89 -12.43 -13.82
N PRO A 117 -7.10 -12.30 -15.15
CA PRO A 117 -7.68 -11.10 -15.76
C PRO A 117 -9.12 -10.80 -15.29
N ALA A 118 -9.81 -11.77 -14.71
CA ALA A 118 -11.14 -11.59 -14.14
C ALA A 118 -11.13 -10.98 -12.72
N VAL A 119 -9.96 -10.94 -12.05
CA VAL A 119 -9.82 -10.29 -10.73
C VAL A 119 -9.61 -8.79 -10.95
N PRO A 120 -10.37 -7.91 -10.27
CA PRO A 120 -10.15 -6.47 -10.38
C PRO A 120 -8.72 -6.09 -10.00
N LEU A 121 -8.03 -5.31 -10.84
CA LEU A 121 -6.62 -4.94 -10.64
C LEU A 121 -6.35 -4.40 -9.24
N ARG A 122 -7.20 -3.48 -8.75
CA ARG A 122 -7.07 -2.92 -7.38
C ARG A 122 -7.15 -3.98 -6.27
N THR A 123 -7.87 -5.07 -6.49
CA THR A 123 -7.93 -6.19 -5.52
C THR A 123 -6.60 -6.92 -5.47
N ALA A 124 -6.00 -7.20 -6.64
CA ALA A 124 -4.71 -7.86 -6.74
C ALA A 124 -3.57 -6.98 -6.19
N GLU A 125 -3.56 -5.69 -6.52
CA GLU A 125 -2.61 -4.70 -6.00
C GLU A 125 -2.70 -4.59 -4.46
N ALA A 126 -3.91 -4.52 -3.90
CA ALA A 126 -4.13 -4.46 -2.47
C ALA A 126 -3.67 -5.74 -1.76
N PHE A 127 -3.85 -6.90 -2.39
CA PHE A 127 -3.35 -8.17 -1.89
C PHE A 127 -1.81 -8.22 -1.88
N ALA A 128 -1.16 -7.81 -2.98
CA ALA A 128 0.29 -7.72 -3.07
C ALA A 128 0.86 -6.69 -2.05
N ALA A 129 0.17 -5.57 -1.83
CA ALA A 129 0.53 -4.56 -0.84
C ALA A 129 0.57 -5.15 0.58
N LEU A 130 -0.46 -5.89 0.97
CA LEU A 130 -0.51 -6.56 2.27
C LEU A 130 0.64 -7.57 2.43
N CYS A 131 0.88 -8.41 1.41
CA CYS A 131 1.97 -9.38 1.42
C CYS A 131 3.34 -8.72 1.52
N ALA A 132 3.59 -7.62 0.79
CA ALA A 132 4.85 -6.88 0.83
C ALA A 132 5.12 -6.26 2.21
N VAL A 133 4.09 -5.67 2.85
CA VAL A 133 4.23 -5.10 4.19
C VAL A 133 4.46 -6.19 5.23
N LEU A 134 3.76 -7.32 5.13
CA LEU A 134 4.03 -8.49 5.98
C LEU A 134 5.46 -8.99 5.80
N GLY A 135 5.96 -9.05 4.56
CA GLY A 135 7.36 -9.39 4.28
C GLY A 135 8.35 -8.45 4.96
N HIS A 136 8.14 -7.13 4.90
CA HIS A 136 8.99 -6.17 5.60
C HIS A 136 8.92 -6.30 7.13
N MET A 137 7.74 -6.56 7.68
CA MET A 137 7.55 -6.69 9.14
C MET A 137 8.04 -8.01 9.71
N PHE A 138 7.98 -9.05 8.90
CA PHE A 138 8.32 -10.42 9.27
C PHE A 138 9.21 -11.08 8.19
N PRO A 139 10.42 -10.54 7.91
CA PRO A 139 11.28 -11.05 6.87
C PRO A 139 11.84 -12.43 7.25
N ILE A 140 11.73 -13.39 6.32
CA ILE A 140 12.22 -14.75 6.51
C ILE A 140 13.73 -14.78 6.79
N TRP A 141 14.49 -13.88 6.14
CA TRP A 141 15.94 -13.77 6.25
C TRP A 141 16.43 -13.38 7.65
N LEU A 142 15.57 -12.74 8.46
CA LEU A 142 15.89 -12.24 9.80
C LEU A 142 15.06 -12.94 10.88
N LYS A 143 14.68 -14.21 10.66
CA LYS A 143 13.88 -14.99 11.61
C LYS A 143 12.60 -14.26 12.02
N PHE A 144 11.90 -13.65 11.04
CA PHE A 144 10.66 -12.89 11.18
C PHE A 144 10.73 -11.65 12.09
N ARG A 145 11.95 -11.11 12.32
CA ARG A 145 12.19 -9.89 13.13
C ARG A 145 12.56 -8.72 12.22
N GLY A 146 11.56 -8.07 11.64
CA GLY A 146 11.73 -6.98 10.68
C GLY A 146 11.44 -5.59 11.20
N GLY A 147 11.13 -4.69 10.26
CA GLY A 147 10.82 -3.29 10.51
C GLY A 147 9.37 -3.04 10.94
N LYS A 148 8.96 -1.77 10.92
CA LYS A 148 7.59 -1.34 11.26
C LYS A 148 6.69 -1.12 10.06
N GLY A 149 7.24 -1.19 8.85
CA GLY A 149 6.48 -1.11 7.61
C GLY A 149 6.15 0.30 7.13
N VAL A 150 6.62 1.37 7.76
CA VAL A 150 6.23 2.75 7.41
C VAL A 150 6.65 3.12 5.99
N ALA A 151 7.93 2.97 5.65
CA ALA A 151 8.44 3.32 4.32
C ALA A 151 7.89 2.37 3.24
N THR A 152 7.85 1.06 3.52
CA THR A 152 7.25 0.07 2.62
C THR A 152 5.74 0.30 2.48
N GLY A 153 5.03 0.62 3.57
CA GLY A 153 3.62 1.00 3.57
C GLY A 153 3.36 2.26 2.72
N PHE A 154 4.21 3.27 2.84
CA PHE A 154 4.15 4.44 1.97
C PHE A 154 4.33 4.05 0.49
N GLY A 155 5.32 3.19 0.17
CA GLY A 155 5.55 2.72 -1.20
C GLY A 155 4.37 1.95 -1.78
N VAL A 156 3.79 1.00 -1.03
CA VAL A 156 2.62 0.26 -1.52
C VAL A 156 1.41 1.18 -1.69
N PHE A 157 1.19 2.12 -0.77
CA PHE A 157 0.08 3.08 -0.84
C PHE A 157 0.25 4.07 -1.99
N LEU A 158 1.48 4.44 -2.33
CA LEU A 158 1.78 5.33 -3.45
C LEU A 158 1.33 4.73 -4.80
N VAL A 159 1.41 3.40 -4.95
CA VAL A 159 0.92 2.70 -6.15
C VAL A 159 -0.59 2.53 -6.12
N VAL A 160 -1.15 2.03 -5.02
CA VAL A 160 -2.58 1.69 -4.96
C VAL A 160 -3.50 2.90 -4.85
N SER A 161 -3.05 4.00 -4.23
CA SER A 161 -3.80 5.25 -4.06
C SER A 161 -2.86 6.43 -3.82
N PRO A 162 -2.25 6.99 -4.89
CA PRO A 162 -1.22 8.02 -4.78
C PRO A 162 -1.68 9.27 -4.02
N TRP A 163 -2.88 9.75 -4.28
CA TRP A 163 -3.41 10.94 -3.60
C TRP A 163 -3.63 10.73 -2.11
N ALA A 164 -4.14 9.55 -1.70
CA ALA A 164 -4.27 9.22 -0.29
C ALA A 164 -2.90 9.07 0.39
N ALA A 165 -1.93 8.46 -0.29
CA ALA A 165 -0.56 8.32 0.20
C ALA A 165 0.13 9.69 0.38
N LEU A 166 -0.02 10.59 -0.60
CA LEU A 166 0.52 11.96 -0.52
C LEU A 166 -0.16 12.78 0.59
N SER A 167 -1.46 12.61 0.80
CA SER A 167 -2.17 13.25 1.93
C SER A 167 -1.67 12.70 3.28
N ALA A 168 -1.48 11.39 3.38
CA ALA A 168 -0.95 10.77 4.60
C ALA A 168 0.50 11.20 4.91
N ILE A 169 1.37 11.35 3.89
CA ILE A 169 2.73 11.88 4.10
C ILE A 169 2.70 13.37 4.48
N GLY A 170 1.71 14.13 3.99
CA GLY A 170 1.46 15.49 4.45
C GLY A 170 1.14 15.53 5.95
N VAL A 171 0.25 14.65 6.43
CA VAL A 171 -0.02 14.49 7.88
C VAL A 171 1.25 14.12 8.64
N PHE A 172 2.05 13.17 8.11
CA PHE A 172 3.35 12.83 8.70
C PHE A 172 4.23 14.07 8.87
N ALA A 173 4.37 14.88 7.82
CA ALA A 173 5.24 16.07 7.83
C ALA A 173 4.76 17.12 8.84
N VAL A 174 3.46 17.43 8.88
CA VAL A 174 2.88 18.37 9.84
C VAL A 174 3.07 17.89 11.28
N VAL A 175 2.71 16.63 11.56
CA VAL A 175 2.86 16.06 12.91
C VAL A 175 4.34 15.98 13.31
N LEU A 176 5.24 15.71 12.37
CA LEU A 176 6.68 15.70 12.64
C LEU A 176 7.21 17.09 12.99
N ALA A 177 6.81 18.11 12.25
CA ALA A 177 7.21 19.49 12.47
C ALA A 177 6.80 19.98 13.88
N VAL A 178 5.59 19.62 14.32
CA VAL A 178 5.05 20.03 15.62
C VAL A 178 5.60 19.18 16.77
N SER A 179 5.53 17.84 16.65
CA SER A 179 5.85 16.93 17.75
C SER A 179 7.34 16.58 17.88
N ARG A 180 8.06 16.59 16.75
CA ARG A 180 9.44 16.11 16.58
C ARG A 180 9.60 14.59 16.87
N TYR A 181 8.50 13.84 16.96
CA TYR A 181 8.50 12.38 17.13
C TYR A 181 8.15 11.67 15.82
N VAL A 182 9.11 10.94 15.24
CA VAL A 182 8.89 10.13 14.03
C VAL A 182 7.80 9.06 14.26
N SER A 183 7.76 8.50 15.46
CA SER A 183 6.77 7.46 15.81
C SER A 183 5.33 7.98 15.81
N VAL A 184 5.09 9.16 16.42
CA VAL A 184 3.77 9.82 16.44
C VAL A 184 3.34 10.16 15.02
N SER A 185 4.26 10.74 14.23
CA SER A 185 4.01 11.09 12.83
C SER A 185 3.67 9.87 11.97
N SER A 186 4.39 8.75 12.18
CA SER A 186 4.13 7.49 11.47
C SER A 186 2.77 6.89 11.82
N ILE A 187 2.39 6.93 13.10
CA ILE A 187 1.07 6.47 13.57
C ILE A 187 -0.04 7.35 13.00
N ALA A 188 0.11 8.68 13.04
CA ALA A 188 -0.86 9.61 12.50
C ALA A 188 -1.05 9.43 10.98
N ALA A 189 0.04 9.29 10.23
CA ALA A 189 -0.02 9.01 8.79
C ALA A 189 -0.68 7.67 8.48
N ALA A 190 -0.34 6.61 9.20
CA ALA A 190 -0.96 5.31 9.02
C ALA A 190 -2.46 5.34 9.34
N PHE A 191 -2.85 6.03 10.40
CA PHE A 191 -4.25 6.21 10.77
C PHE A 191 -5.04 7.02 9.74
N SER A 192 -4.45 8.05 9.17
CA SER A 192 -5.11 8.94 8.20
C SER A 192 -5.26 8.32 6.81
N PHE A 193 -4.41 7.37 6.42
CA PHE A 193 -4.44 6.80 5.07
C PHE A 193 -5.81 6.19 4.68
N PRO A 194 -6.43 5.28 5.46
CA PRO A 194 -7.72 4.71 5.07
C PRO A 194 -8.84 5.76 4.97
N ILE A 195 -8.75 6.83 5.76
CA ILE A 195 -9.69 7.95 5.70
C ILE A 195 -9.53 8.67 4.35
N PHE A 196 -8.31 9.07 3.98
CA PHE A 196 -8.07 9.70 2.69
C PHE A 196 -8.39 8.77 1.51
N ALA A 197 -8.08 7.48 1.62
CA ALA A 197 -8.43 6.51 0.58
C ALA A 197 -9.94 6.43 0.36
N TRP A 198 -10.75 6.51 1.42
CA TRP A 198 -12.19 6.51 1.32
C TRP A 198 -12.74 7.69 0.51
N PHE A 199 -12.19 8.88 0.71
CA PHE A 199 -12.65 10.10 0.03
C PHE A 199 -12.01 10.31 -1.34
N LEU A 200 -10.75 9.95 -1.53
CA LEU A 200 -9.97 10.29 -2.71
C LEU A 200 -9.91 9.19 -3.79
N VAL A 201 -10.29 7.95 -3.47
CA VAL A 201 -10.38 6.89 -4.47
C VAL A 201 -11.62 7.07 -5.33
N THR A 202 -11.41 7.25 -6.64
CA THR A 202 -12.47 7.36 -7.65
C THR A 202 -12.60 6.07 -8.47
N GLY A 203 -13.74 5.89 -9.14
CA GLY A 203 -14.02 4.72 -9.97
C GLY A 203 -14.34 3.46 -9.17
N SER A 204 -13.82 2.30 -9.59
CA SER A 204 -14.08 1.02 -8.91
C SER A 204 -13.55 1.02 -7.48
N ARG A 205 -14.41 0.67 -6.53
CA ARG A 205 -14.12 0.64 -5.08
C ARG A 205 -14.29 -0.78 -4.52
N PRO A 206 -13.39 -1.73 -4.83
CA PRO A 206 -13.49 -3.08 -4.30
C PRO A 206 -13.38 -3.05 -2.77
N GLN A 207 -14.28 -3.72 -2.09
CA GLN A 207 -14.28 -3.76 -0.62
C GLN A 207 -12.94 -4.26 -0.05
N PHE A 208 -12.35 -5.26 -0.70
CA PHE A 208 -11.06 -5.81 -0.29
C PHE A 208 -9.93 -4.77 -0.28
N PHE A 209 -9.94 -3.79 -1.21
CA PHE A 209 -8.96 -2.70 -1.23
C PHE A 209 -8.98 -1.89 0.08
N PHE A 210 -10.15 -1.51 0.56
CA PHE A 210 -10.28 -0.75 1.82
C PHE A 210 -9.90 -1.59 3.03
N ILE A 211 -10.32 -2.87 3.05
CA ILE A 211 -9.95 -3.80 4.12
C ILE A 211 -8.44 -3.99 4.19
N ALA A 212 -7.77 -4.24 3.06
CA ALA A 212 -6.32 -4.42 3.01
C ALA A 212 -5.58 -3.14 3.43
N GLY A 213 -6.02 -1.96 2.97
CA GLY A 213 -5.46 -0.67 3.37
C GLY A 213 -5.58 -0.42 4.87
N ALA A 214 -6.75 -0.70 5.45
CA ALA A 214 -6.98 -0.60 6.89
C ALA A 214 -6.13 -1.60 7.69
N LEU A 215 -5.99 -2.84 7.21
CA LEU A 215 -5.13 -3.86 7.83
C LEU A 215 -3.65 -3.46 7.81
N VAL A 216 -3.15 -2.95 6.69
CA VAL A 216 -1.76 -2.44 6.60
C VAL A 216 -1.55 -1.30 7.59
N SER A 217 -2.48 -0.35 7.66
CA SER A 217 -2.44 0.77 8.61
C SER A 217 -2.44 0.29 10.06
N LEU A 218 -3.33 -0.65 10.39
CA LEU A 218 -3.40 -1.26 11.72
C LEU A 218 -2.10 -1.98 12.09
N LEU A 219 -1.54 -2.77 11.18
CA LEU A 219 -0.27 -3.48 11.38
C LEU A 219 0.87 -2.50 11.67
N ILE A 220 0.94 -1.37 10.92
CA ILE A 220 1.94 -0.32 11.18
C ILE A 220 1.75 0.25 12.59
N ILE A 221 0.54 0.59 12.99
CA ILE A 221 0.24 1.12 14.34
C ILE A 221 0.63 0.11 15.42
N VAL A 222 0.23 -1.15 15.28
CA VAL A 222 0.55 -2.23 16.23
C VAL A 222 2.07 -2.43 16.34
N LYS A 223 2.81 -2.37 15.24
CA LYS A 223 4.29 -2.48 15.25
C LYS A 223 4.97 -1.28 15.94
N HIS A 224 4.24 -0.22 16.26
CA HIS A 224 4.74 0.90 17.06
C HIS A 224 4.50 0.74 18.58
N HIS A 225 4.02 -0.42 19.06
CA HIS A 225 3.74 -0.65 20.50
C HIS A 225 4.90 -0.27 21.41
N THR A 226 6.14 -0.58 21.05
CA THR A 226 7.33 -0.20 21.85
C THR A 226 7.57 1.30 21.87
N ASN A 227 7.24 2.02 20.77
CA ASN A 227 7.32 3.48 20.74
C ASN A 227 6.21 4.12 21.57
N ILE A 228 4.99 3.57 21.47
CA ILE A 228 3.84 4.04 22.29
C ILE A 228 4.19 3.92 23.75
N ARG A 229 4.75 2.77 24.19
CA ARG A 229 5.21 2.61 25.56
C ARG A 229 6.24 3.67 25.94
N ARG A 230 7.29 3.90 25.12
CA ARG A 230 8.29 4.94 25.40
C ARG A 230 7.72 6.36 25.38
N LEU A 231 6.67 6.62 24.59
CA LEU A 231 5.97 7.91 24.63
C LEU A 231 5.25 8.12 25.96
N ILE A 232 4.58 7.08 26.48
CA ILE A 232 3.91 7.10 27.78
C ILE A 232 4.94 7.29 28.90
N ASP A 233 6.08 6.59 28.81
CA ASP A 233 7.16 6.65 29.81
C ASP A 233 8.04 7.93 29.66
N GLY A 234 7.75 8.81 28.67
CA GLY A 234 8.53 10.02 28.40
C GLY A 234 9.95 9.79 27.84
N THR A 235 10.26 8.55 27.41
CA THR A 235 11.61 8.12 26.96
C THR A 235 11.75 8.01 25.44
N GLU A 236 10.73 8.36 24.67
CA GLU A 236 10.82 8.33 23.20
C GLU A 236 11.74 9.46 22.69
N VAL A 237 12.60 9.12 21.73
CA VAL A 237 13.63 10.05 21.22
C VAL A 237 13.04 11.00 20.18
N ARG A 238 13.19 12.32 20.42
CA ARG A 238 12.85 13.38 19.45
C ARG A 238 13.93 13.53 18.38
N ILE A 239 13.55 13.98 17.18
CA ILE A 239 14.53 14.41 16.17
C ILE A 239 15.27 15.65 16.67
N GLY A 240 16.60 15.65 16.51
CA GLY A 240 17.46 16.76 16.92
C GLY A 240 17.69 16.87 18.43
N ALA A 241 17.24 15.91 19.24
CA ALA A 241 17.69 15.80 20.61
C ALA A 241 19.14 15.30 20.62
N HIS A 242 20.08 16.15 21.04
CA HIS A 242 21.42 15.70 21.38
C HIS A 242 21.29 14.67 22.52
N LYS A 243 21.90 13.49 22.37
CA LYS A 243 22.22 12.69 23.54
C LYS A 243 23.17 13.57 24.39
N LEU A 244 22.67 14.06 25.51
CA LEU A 244 23.58 14.43 26.59
C LEU A 244 24.37 13.16 26.90
N ALA A 245 25.66 13.24 26.70
CA ALA A 245 26.63 12.19 26.92
C ALA A 245 26.58 11.69 28.38
#